data_a260738907d6acbd3ea246afb5e54544
#
_entry.id   a260738907d6acbd3ea246afb5e54544
#
_cell.length_a   1.000
_cell.length_b   1.000
_cell.length_c   1.000
_cell.angle_alpha   90.00
_cell.angle_beta   90.00
_cell.angle_gamma   90.00
#
_symmetry.space_group_name_H-M   'P 1'
#
loop_
_entity.id
_entity.type
_entity.pdbx_description
1 polymer ?
#
loop_
_entity_poly.entity_id
_entity_poly.type
_entity_poly.pdbx_seq_one_letter_code
_entity_poly.pdbx_strand_id
1 'polypeptide(L)'
;MPKLLYLVTEDWFFVSHFLPMARTAKAAGFEVVVATRVREHAQRIAAEGCRVVALESERRSFGPFEALRGFLCMARIMREERPDIVHCIALRMVVLGGLAARLGGVRRLVLAPTGLGHLWSNDGVIERVARALARLIVRRGLNGPDTRYLFENTDDPREFGLDPDKPPVTIVPGAGVDPTDFQPAPEPPTPPVKVAVVARMIAPKGIAEAVAAVRRARALGAPLELHLYGAPDSSNRRSCSEAELRQWSREPGIIWQGPTSDVARVWRETHIAMLLTWYREGVPRSLIEAAACGRPIVTTDAPGCRDLVRDRSEGLLVPPRDSEAAARALVELCRDADLRARFGAAARARFLDRFTEQAVRAAVASVYAGFHL
;
A
#
# COMPACT_ATOMS: atom_id res chain seq x y z
N MET A 1 -30.79 -0.59 9.18
CA MET A 1 -29.37 -0.28 9.27
C MET A 1 -28.89 0.18 7.90
N PRO A 2 -28.19 1.29 7.79
CA PRO A 2 -27.61 1.67 6.52
C PRO A 2 -26.55 0.66 6.09
N LYS A 3 -26.45 0.45 4.76
CA LYS A 3 -25.56 -0.56 4.17
C LYS A 3 -24.39 0.09 3.48
N LEU A 4 -23.17 -0.33 3.84
CA LEU A 4 -21.93 0.08 3.20
C LEU A 4 -21.34 -1.08 2.43
N LEU A 5 -21.15 -0.91 1.11
CA LEU A 5 -20.56 -1.89 0.21
C LEU A 5 -19.12 -1.48 -0.13
N TYR A 6 -18.15 -2.30 0.26
CA TYR A 6 -16.78 -2.22 -0.25
C TYR A 6 -16.67 -2.94 -1.60
N LEU A 7 -16.07 -2.27 -2.58
CA LEU A 7 -15.63 -2.88 -3.83
C LEU A 7 -14.11 -2.95 -3.84
N VAL A 8 -13.55 -4.14 -3.84
CA VAL A 8 -12.10 -4.37 -3.83
C VAL A 8 -11.73 -5.52 -4.76
N THR A 9 -10.57 -5.45 -5.39
CA THR A 9 -10.17 -6.45 -6.39
C THR A 9 -9.80 -7.80 -5.79
N GLU A 10 -9.13 -7.85 -4.63
CA GLU A 10 -8.58 -9.07 -4.05
C GLU A 10 -8.86 -9.13 -2.54
N ASP A 11 -9.30 -10.29 -2.05
CA ASP A 11 -9.63 -10.51 -0.64
C ASP A 11 -8.43 -10.34 0.30
N TRP A 12 -7.23 -10.81 -0.11
CA TRP A 12 -6.01 -10.64 0.67
C TRP A 12 -5.64 -9.17 0.85
N PHE A 13 -5.91 -8.32 -0.16
CA PHE A 13 -5.64 -6.89 -0.08
C PHE A 13 -6.59 -6.21 0.90
N PHE A 14 -7.87 -6.60 0.88
CA PHE A 14 -8.83 -6.11 1.87
C PHE A 14 -8.42 -6.48 3.29
N VAL A 15 -8.07 -7.75 3.52
CA VAL A 15 -7.66 -8.23 4.84
C VAL A 15 -6.40 -7.51 5.33
N SER A 16 -5.43 -7.29 4.47
CA SER A 16 -4.16 -6.70 4.87
C SER A 16 -4.23 -5.18 5.10
N HIS A 17 -5.18 -4.45 4.48
CA HIS A 17 -5.18 -2.98 4.47
C HIS A 17 -6.48 -2.34 4.95
N PHE A 18 -7.63 -3.04 4.88
CA PHE A 18 -8.94 -2.39 5.04
C PHE A 18 -9.79 -2.94 6.19
N LEU A 19 -9.35 -3.95 6.92
CA LEU A 19 -10.08 -4.43 8.11
C LEU A 19 -10.30 -3.32 9.15
N PRO A 20 -9.35 -2.42 9.44
CA PRO A 20 -9.59 -1.30 10.35
C PRO A 20 -10.75 -0.40 9.89
N MET A 21 -10.85 -0.15 8.58
CA MET A 21 -11.93 0.65 8.01
C MET A 21 -13.28 -0.07 8.09
N ALA A 22 -13.31 -1.39 7.86
CA ALA A 22 -14.52 -2.20 8.01
C ALA A 22 -15.01 -2.22 9.46
N ARG A 23 -14.10 -2.39 10.42
CA ARG A 23 -14.40 -2.30 11.86
C ARG A 23 -14.98 -0.93 12.22
N THR A 24 -14.43 0.14 11.64
CA THR A 24 -14.93 1.51 11.83
C THR A 24 -16.34 1.66 11.29
N ALA A 25 -16.62 1.17 10.08
CA ALA A 25 -17.95 1.20 9.50
C ALA A 25 -18.99 0.45 10.35
N LYS A 26 -18.61 -0.74 10.86
CA LYS A 26 -19.48 -1.51 11.77
C LYS A 26 -19.74 -0.76 13.08
N ALA A 27 -18.72 -0.18 13.69
CA ALA A 27 -18.85 0.61 14.91
C ALA A 27 -19.74 1.84 14.70
N ALA A 28 -19.79 2.38 13.48
CA ALA A 28 -20.69 3.45 13.08
C ALA A 28 -22.12 2.96 12.75
N GLY A 29 -22.42 1.67 12.93
CA GLY A 29 -23.78 1.11 12.76
C GLY A 29 -24.13 0.69 11.34
N PHE A 30 -23.15 0.52 10.44
CA PHE A 30 -23.40 0.00 9.09
C PHE A 30 -23.49 -1.52 9.03
N GLU A 31 -24.39 -2.05 8.20
CA GLU A 31 -24.27 -3.37 7.63
C GLU A 31 -23.11 -3.32 6.60
N VAL A 32 -22.07 -4.11 6.81
CA VAL A 32 -20.89 -4.09 5.94
C VAL A 32 -20.89 -5.27 4.99
N VAL A 33 -20.87 -4.98 3.70
CA VAL A 33 -20.75 -5.95 2.61
C VAL A 33 -19.42 -5.72 1.88
N VAL A 34 -18.70 -6.81 1.59
CA VAL A 34 -17.42 -6.76 0.87
C VAL A 34 -17.55 -7.57 -0.42
N ALA A 35 -17.60 -6.87 -1.55
CA ALA A 35 -17.56 -7.48 -2.87
C ALA A 35 -16.11 -7.56 -3.34
N THR A 36 -15.60 -8.78 -3.46
CA THR A 36 -14.20 -9.04 -3.78
C THR A 36 -14.05 -10.36 -4.53
N ARG A 37 -12.92 -10.53 -5.20
CA ARG A 37 -12.51 -11.82 -5.69
C ARG A 37 -12.17 -12.72 -4.52
N VAL A 38 -12.97 -13.74 -4.30
CA VAL A 38 -12.79 -14.68 -3.20
C VAL A 38 -11.68 -15.69 -3.56
N ARG A 39 -10.67 -15.80 -2.69
CA ARG A 39 -9.63 -16.81 -2.75
C ARG A 39 -9.55 -17.54 -1.40
N GLU A 40 -8.68 -17.11 -0.50
CA GLU A 40 -8.38 -17.82 0.75
C GLU A 40 -8.83 -17.03 2.01
N HIS A 41 -9.24 -15.77 1.84
CA HIS A 41 -9.43 -14.85 2.97
C HIS A 41 -10.91 -14.54 3.29
N ALA A 42 -11.87 -15.14 2.57
CA ALA A 42 -13.30 -14.88 2.79
C ALA A 42 -13.74 -15.16 4.23
N GLN A 43 -13.26 -16.26 4.82
CA GLN A 43 -13.58 -16.60 6.21
C GLN A 43 -13.07 -15.57 7.21
N ARG A 44 -11.87 -15.00 6.97
CA ARG A 44 -11.30 -13.96 7.83
C ARG A 44 -12.10 -12.65 7.74
N ILE A 45 -12.60 -12.31 6.54
CA ILE A 45 -13.49 -11.16 6.36
C ILE A 45 -14.83 -11.40 7.07
N ALA A 46 -15.39 -12.61 6.93
CA ALA A 46 -16.64 -12.98 7.58
C ALA A 46 -16.52 -13.02 9.11
N ALA A 47 -15.36 -13.43 9.65
CA ALA A 47 -15.09 -13.41 11.10
C ALA A 47 -15.13 -11.99 11.70
N GLU A 48 -14.87 -10.95 10.91
CA GLU A 48 -15.08 -9.55 11.29
C GLU A 48 -16.57 -9.13 11.27
N GLY A 49 -17.46 -10.08 10.93
CA GLY A 49 -18.91 -9.85 10.83
C GLY A 49 -19.28 -9.05 9.57
N CYS A 50 -18.48 -9.13 8.52
CA CYS A 50 -18.75 -8.58 7.21
C CYS A 50 -19.32 -9.67 6.30
N ARG A 51 -20.34 -9.33 5.49
CA ARG A 51 -20.86 -10.26 4.48
C ARG A 51 -20.00 -10.18 3.21
N VAL A 52 -19.58 -11.33 2.71
CA VAL A 52 -18.73 -11.43 1.51
C VAL A 52 -19.58 -11.76 0.30
N VAL A 53 -19.38 -11.01 -0.78
CA VAL A 53 -19.99 -11.23 -2.09
C VAL A 53 -18.89 -11.49 -3.13
N ALA A 54 -19.00 -12.58 -3.88
CA ALA A 54 -18.02 -12.92 -4.88
C ALA A 54 -18.09 -11.95 -6.07
N LEU A 55 -16.97 -11.29 -6.38
CA LEU A 55 -16.81 -10.47 -7.57
C LEU A 55 -16.02 -11.28 -8.62
N GLU A 56 -16.69 -11.80 -9.63
CA GLU A 56 -16.05 -12.47 -10.74
C GLU A 56 -15.35 -11.46 -11.66
N SER A 57 -14.13 -11.10 -11.33
CA SER A 57 -13.32 -10.17 -12.13
C SER A 57 -11.88 -10.63 -12.14
N GLU A 58 -11.34 -11.00 -13.30
CA GLU A 58 -9.94 -11.37 -13.42
C GLU A 58 -9.02 -10.15 -13.40
N ARG A 59 -7.98 -10.18 -12.54
CA ARG A 59 -6.97 -9.12 -12.43
C ARG A 59 -6.08 -9.03 -13.67
N ARG A 60 -5.92 -10.15 -14.40
CA ARG A 60 -4.98 -10.27 -15.52
C ARG A 60 -5.49 -9.67 -16.83
N SER A 61 -6.79 -9.56 -17.02
CA SER A 61 -7.36 -9.11 -18.29
C SER A 61 -7.71 -7.62 -18.22
N PHE A 62 -6.98 -6.83 -19.00
CA PHE A 62 -7.24 -5.42 -19.24
C PHE A 62 -8.01 -5.21 -20.56
N GLY A 63 -8.59 -6.28 -21.12
CA GLY A 63 -9.36 -6.19 -22.35
C GLY A 63 -10.68 -5.44 -22.12
N PRO A 64 -11.22 -4.77 -23.17
CA PRO A 64 -12.48 -4.04 -23.07
C PRO A 64 -13.66 -4.96 -22.75
N PHE A 65 -13.63 -6.20 -23.19
CA PHE A 65 -14.67 -7.20 -22.89
C PHE A 65 -14.70 -7.59 -21.41
N GLU A 66 -13.54 -7.80 -20.81
CA GLU A 66 -13.41 -8.10 -19.37
C GLU A 66 -13.78 -6.89 -18.50
N ALA A 67 -13.46 -5.68 -18.95
CA ALA A 67 -13.88 -4.48 -18.28
C ALA A 67 -15.41 -4.35 -18.28
N LEU A 68 -16.05 -4.63 -19.40
CA LEU A 68 -17.50 -4.63 -19.53
C LEU A 68 -18.16 -5.72 -18.66
N ARG A 69 -17.62 -6.94 -18.68
CA ARG A 69 -18.12 -8.04 -17.84
C ARG A 69 -18.02 -7.69 -16.35
N GLY A 70 -16.88 -7.18 -15.93
CA GLY A 70 -16.69 -6.73 -14.55
C GLY A 70 -17.64 -5.59 -14.17
N PHE A 71 -17.85 -4.64 -15.07
CA PHE A 71 -18.80 -3.55 -14.87
C PHE A 71 -20.25 -4.06 -14.71
N LEU A 72 -20.70 -4.98 -15.59
CA LEU A 72 -22.04 -5.57 -15.50
C LEU A 72 -22.24 -6.40 -14.22
N CYS A 73 -21.20 -7.12 -13.78
CA CYS A 73 -21.21 -7.82 -12.49
C CYS A 73 -21.39 -6.85 -11.33
N MET A 74 -20.61 -5.75 -11.31
CA MET A 74 -20.75 -4.71 -10.27
C MET A 74 -22.13 -4.03 -10.31
N ALA A 75 -22.66 -3.73 -11.49
CA ALA A 75 -24.00 -3.15 -11.65
C ALA A 75 -25.11 -4.11 -11.16
N ARG A 76 -24.92 -5.41 -11.32
CA ARG A 76 -25.82 -6.42 -10.73
C ARG A 76 -25.74 -6.41 -9.21
N ILE A 77 -24.54 -6.42 -8.63
CA ILE A 77 -24.34 -6.34 -7.18
C ILE A 77 -25.01 -5.08 -6.61
N MET A 78 -24.88 -3.92 -7.26
CA MET A 78 -25.55 -2.69 -6.84
C MET A 78 -27.08 -2.85 -6.76
N ARG A 79 -27.68 -3.52 -7.73
CA ARG A 79 -29.15 -3.76 -7.76
C ARG A 79 -29.63 -4.74 -6.70
N GLU A 80 -28.83 -5.79 -6.45
CA GLU A 80 -29.14 -6.83 -5.46
C GLU A 80 -28.95 -6.31 -4.05
N GLU A 81 -27.81 -5.64 -3.78
CA GLU A 81 -27.43 -5.19 -2.45
C GLU A 81 -28.08 -3.88 -2.02
N ARG A 82 -28.39 -2.98 -2.96
CA ARG A 82 -28.96 -1.64 -2.72
C ARG A 82 -28.21 -0.88 -1.61
N PRO A 83 -26.90 -0.69 -1.74
CA PRO A 83 -26.11 -0.05 -0.70
C PRO A 83 -26.44 1.44 -0.59
N ASP A 84 -26.37 1.98 0.63
CA ASP A 84 -26.50 3.41 0.89
C ASP A 84 -25.19 4.15 0.55
N ILE A 85 -24.05 3.48 0.78
CA ILE A 85 -22.70 3.97 0.47
C ILE A 85 -21.94 2.90 -0.29
N VAL A 86 -21.18 3.29 -1.33
CA VAL A 86 -20.21 2.43 -2.01
C VAL A 86 -18.81 2.97 -1.78
N HIS A 87 -17.93 2.15 -1.21
CA HIS A 87 -16.53 2.45 -1.00
C HIS A 87 -15.67 1.66 -2.02
N CYS A 88 -15.19 2.37 -3.04
CA CYS A 88 -14.39 1.81 -4.13
C CYS A 88 -12.91 1.85 -3.78
N ILE A 89 -12.26 0.69 -3.71
CA ILE A 89 -10.85 0.53 -3.34
C ILE A 89 -10.02 0.14 -4.55
N ALA A 90 -8.93 0.84 -4.77
CA ALA A 90 -8.03 0.80 -5.93
C ALA A 90 -8.64 1.42 -7.20
N LEU A 91 -7.77 1.95 -8.05
CA LEU A 91 -8.14 2.77 -9.21
C LEU A 91 -9.17 2.09 -10.13
N ARG A 92 -9.04 0.78 -10.37
CA ARG A 92 -10.00 0.03 -11.21
C ARG A 92 -11.41 0.05 -10.62
N MET A 93 -11.54 -0.16 -9.30
CA MET A 93 -12.83 -0.11 -8.62
C MET A 93 -13.36 1.32 -8.53
N VAL A 94 -12.49 2.30 -8.35
CA VAL A 94 -12.87 3.72 -8.41
C VAL A 94 -13.53 4.05 -9.75
N VAL A 95 -12.91 3.68 -10.87
CA VAL A 95 -13.44 4.01 -12.20
C VAL A 95 -14.67 3.17 -12.54
N LEU A 96 -14.53 1.84 -12.58
CA LEU A 96 -15.61 0.96 -13.04
C LEU A 96 -16.72 0.78 -11.99
N GLY A 97 -16.33 0.58 -10.73
CA GLY A 97 -17.28 0.43 -9.62
C GLY A 97 -18.03 1.72 -9.31
N GLY A 98 -17.32 2.85 -9.36
CA GLY A 98 -17.95 4.16 -9.18
C GLY A 98 -18.98 4.47 -10.25
N LEU A 99 -18.68 4.17 -11.53
CA LEU A 99 -19.67 4.30 -12.62
C LEU A 99 -20.84 3.34 -12.45
N ALA A 100 -20.58 2.08 -12.09
CA ALA A 100 -21.64 1.10 -11.83
C ALA A 100 -22.55 1.55 -10.68
N ALA A 101 -21.98 2.12 -9.61
CA ALA A 101 -22.71 2.66 -8.48
C ALA A 101 -23.62 3.86 -8.91
N ARG A 102 -23.07 4.80 -9.67
CA ARG A 102 -23.85 5.95 -10.19
C ARG A 102 -25.01 5.50 -11.07
N LEU A 103 -24.79 4.57 -12.00
CA LEU A 103 -25.85 4.01 -12.85
C LEU A 103 -26.85 3.15 -12.07
N GLY A 104 -26.41 2.55 -10.95
CA GLY A 104 -27.27 1.85 -9.99
C GLY A 104 -28.06 2.79 -9.04
N GLY A 105 -27.93 4.10 -9.21
CA GLY A 105 -28.66 5.10 -8.39
C GLY A 105 -28.00 5.43 -7.05
N VAL A 106 -26.82 4.88 -6.76
CA VAL A 106 -26.10 5.18 -5.50
C VAL A 106 -25.44 6.55 -5.59
N ARG A 107 -25.83 7.45 -4.69
CA ARG A 107 -25.33 8.82 -4.66
C ARG A 107 -24.07 8.96 -3.81
N ARG A 108 -23.96 8.22 -2.70
CA ARG A 108 -22.87 8.35 -1.73
C ARG A 108 -21.70 7.45 -2.10
N LEU A 109 -20.59 8.07 -2.50
CA LEU A 109 -19.38 7.36 -2.94
C LEU A 109 -18.20 7.73 -2.05
N VAL A 110 -17.43 6.72 -1.66
CA VAL A 110 -16.07 6.88 -1.14
C VAL A 110 -15.11 6.29 -2.17
N LEU A 111 -14.22 7.11 -2.69
CA LEU A 111 -13.30 6.75 -3.76
C LEU A 111 -11.88 6.73 -3.21
N ALA A 112 -11.30 5.52 -3.08
CA ALA A 112 -10.00 5.27 -2.48
C ALA A 112 -9.02 4.64 -3.51
N PRO A 113 -8.29 5.43 -4.32
CA PRO A 113 -7.38 4.91 -5.34
C PRO A 113 -6.19 4.11 -4.80
N THR A 114 -5.78 4.28 -3.54
CA THR A 114 -4.71 3.51 -2.84
C THR A 114 -3.39 3.42 -3.58
N GLY A 115 -2.99 4.52 -4.21
CA GLY A 115 -1.84 4.59 -5.11
C GLY A 115 -2.22 4.41 -6.58
N LEU A 116 -1.53 5.13 -7.45
CA LEU A 116 -1.87 5.20 -8.87
C LEU A 116 -1.14 4.14 -9.71
N GLY A 117 -0.17 3.48 -9.12
CA GLY A 117 0.44 2.26 -9.60
C GLY A 117 1.01 2.34 -11.02
N HIS A 118 0.87 1.23 -11.74
CA HIS A 118 1.44 1.03 -13.08
C HIS A 118 1.02 2.11 -14.08
N LEU A 119 -0.23 2.54 -14.04
CA LEU A 119 -0.77 3.47 -15.03
C LEU A 119 -0.07 4.84 -14.97
N TRP A 120 0.39 5.27 -13.79
CA TRP A 120 1.12 6.53 -13.61
C TRP A 120 2.66 6.37 -13.61
N SER A 121 3.16 5.14 -13.58
CA SER A 121 4.60 4.85 -13.60
C SER A 121 5.15 4.58 -15.01
N ASN A 122 4.34 4.69 -16.05
CA ASN A 122 4.73 4.50 -17.44
C ASN A 122 4.20 5.63 -18.32
N ASP A 123 4.98 5.99 -19.34
CA ASP A 123 4.68 7.14 -20.23
C ASP A 123 4.27 6.74 -21.66
N GLY A 124 3.76 5.51 -21.84
CA GLY A 124 3.21 5.06 -23.10
C GLY A 124 1.97 5.86 -23.55
N VAL A 125 1.65 5.81 -24.84
CA VAL A 125 0.46 6.51 -25.38
C VAL A 125 -0.83 5.94 -24.77
N ILE A 126 -0.90 4.62 -24.61
CA ILE A 126 -2.05 3.92 -24.03
C ILE A 126 -2.26 4.38 -22.58
N GLU A 127 -1.17 4.44 -21.81
CA GLU A 127 -1.23 4.88 -20.41
C GLU A 127 -1.64 6.35 -20.30
N ARG A 128 -1.16 7.21 -21.18
CA ARG A 128 -1.58 8.64 -21.23
C ARG A 128 -3.07 8.79 -21.52
N VAL A 129 -3.60 8.07 -22.51
CA VAL A 129 -5.03 8.06 -22.82
C VAL A 129 -5.84 7.52 -21.67
N ALA A 130 -5.42 6.39 -21.08
CA ALA A 130 -6.11 5.79 -19.94
C ALA A 130 -6.11 6.72 -18.71
N ARG A 131 -5.00 7.41 -18.43
CA ARG A 131 -4.93 8.46 -17.37
C ARG A 131 -5.90 9.61 -17.64
N ALA A 132 -5.93 10.11 -18.88
CA ALA A 132 -6.85 11.19 -19.24
C ALA A 132 -8.32 10.78 -19.06
N LEU A 133 -8.65 9.56 -19.49
CA LEU A 133 -9.99 9.00 -19.32
C LEU A 133 -10.35 8.81 -17.84
N ALA A 134 -9.45 8.24 -17.04
CA ALA A 134 -9.65 8.08 -15.60
C ALA A 134 -9.87 9.44 -14.90
N ARG A 135 -9.06 10.45 -15.23
CA ARG A 135 -9.24 11.83 -14.73
C ARG A 135 -10.60 12.40 -15.12
N LEU A 136 -11.01 12.22 -16.37
CA LEU A 136 -12.31 12.70 -16.85
C LEU A 136 -13.46 12.04 -16.12
N ILE A 137 -13.43 10.71 -15.97
CA ILE A 137 -14.47 9.95 -15.26
C ILE A 137 -14.55 10.40 -13.79
N VAL A 138 -13.42 10.47 -13.09
CA VAL A 138 -13.41 10.89 -11.69
C VAL A 138 -13.93 12.31 -11.54
N ARG A 139 -13.47 13.26 -12.36
CA ARG A 139 -13.83 14.68 -12.25
C ARG A 139 -15.24 15.01 -12.72
N ARG A 140 -15.75 14.34 -13.76
CA ARG A 140 -17.05 14.66 -14.38
C ARG A 140 -18.12 13.64 -14.08
N GLY A 141 -17.76 12.34 -14.02
CA GLY A 141 -18.72 11.24 -13.85
C GLY A 141 -18.98 10.88 -12.38
N LEU A 142 -17.96 11.01 -11.53
CA LEU A 142 -18.05 10.54 -10.15
C LEU A 142 -18.09 11.66 -9.12
N ASN A 143 -17.58 12.84 -9.45
CA ASN A 143 -17.60 13.98 -8.55
C ASN A 143 -19.04 14.48 -8.28
N GLY A 144 -19.31 14.84 -7.03
CA GLY A 144 -20.63 15.34 -6.61
C GLY A 144 -20.65 15.65 -5.11
N PRO A 145 -21.73 16.23 -4.60
CA PRO A 145 -21.82 16.66 -3.20
C PRO A 145 -21.67 15.51 -2.21
N ASP A 146 -22.13 14.31 -2.60
CA ASP A 146 -22.04 13.08 -1.80
C ASP A 146 -20.87 12.18 -2.20
N THR A 147 -19.82 12.73 -2.83
CA THR A 147 -18.57 12.02 -3.11
C THR A 147 -17.49 12.43 -2.11
N ARG A 148 -16.78 11.48 -1.56
CA ARG A 148 -15.60 11.66 -0.70
C ARG A 148 -14.42 10.92 -1.31
N TYR A 149 -13.25 11.50 -1.20
CA TYR A 149 -12.01 10.92 -1.73
C TYR A 149 -11.08 10.57 -0.58
N LEU A 150 -10.60 9.34 -0.56
CA LEU A 150 -9.59 8.85 0.38
C LEU A 150 -8.29 8.58 -0.38
N PHE A 151 -7.25 9.31 -0.06
CA PHE A 151 -5.91 9.07 -0.59
C PHE A 151 -4.95 8.76 0.55
N GLU A 152 -3.87 8.07 0.24
CA GLU A 152 -2.85 7.72 1.24
C GLU A 152 -1.62 8.63 1.20
N ASN A 153 -1.52 9.51 0.20
CA ASN A 153 -0.45 10.48 0.03
C ASN A 153 -0.99 11.80 -0.54
N THR A 154 -0.21 12.87 -0.42
CA THR A 154 -0.61 14.21 -0.85
C THR A 154 -0.40 14.49 -2.35
N ASP A 155 0.33 13.61 -3.06
CA ASP A 155 0.62 13.76 -4.49
C ASP A 155 -0.54 13.28 -5.38
N ASP A 156 -1.17 12.16 -5.01
CA ASP A 156 -2.17 11.50 -5.85
C ASP A 156 -3.47 12.30 -6.06
N PRO A 157 -4.01 13.07 -5.09
CA PRO A 157 -5.14 13.95 -5.33
C PRO A 157 -4.90 14.95 -6.46
N ARG A 158 -3.69 15.52 -6.52
CA ARG A 158 -3.29 16.53 -7.52
C ARG A 158 -3.35 15.99 -8.94
N GLU A 159 -3.10 14.68 -9.12
CA GLU A 159 -3.25 13.99 -10.40
C GLU A 159 -4.68 14.02 -10.95
N PHE A 160 -5.66 14.11 -10.08
CA PHE A 160 -7.07 14.27 -10.42
C PHE A 160 -7.54 15.73 -10.39
N GLY A 161 -6.62 16.69 -10.17
CA GLY A 161 -6.93 18.11 -10.02
C GLY A 161 -7.71 18.42 -8.75
N LEU A 162 -7.51 17.62 -7.70
CA LEU A 162 -8.07 17.80 -6.37
C LEU A 162 -7.01 18.41 -5.44
N ASP A 163 -7.46 19.25 -4.52
CA ASP A 163 -6.61 19.84 -3.50
C ASP A 163 -6.54 18.87 -2.29
N PRO A 164 -5.34 18.37 -1.92
CA PRO A 164 -5.19 17.42 -0.81
C PRO A 164 -5.59 18.01 0.55
N ASP A 165 -5.58 19.34 0.69
CA ASP A 165 -5.82 20.04 1.95
C ASP A 165 -7.27 20.50 2.10
N LYS A 166 -8.15 20.20 1.13
CA LYS A 166 -9.54 20.66 1.12
C LYS A 166 -10.55 19.53 0.93
N PRO A 167 -11.75 19.65 1.55
CA PRO A 167 -12.87 18.78 1.22
C PRO A 167 -13.16 18.80 -0.29
N PRO A 168 -13.57 17.68 -0.89
CA PRO A 168 -13.95 16.43 -0.25
C PRO A 168 -12.81 15.39 -0.12
N VAL A 169 -11.55 15.83 -0.10
CA VAL A 169 -10.36 14.96 0.03
C VAL A 169 -10.03 14.73 1.51
N THR A 170 -9.71 13.50 1.84
CA THR A 170 -9.13 13.10 3.13
C THR A 170 -7.88 12.27 2.88
N ILE A 171 -6.76 12.67 3.49
CA ILE A 171 -5.54 11.88 3.47
C ILE A 171 -5.57 10.91 4.65
N VAL A 172 -5.58 9.62 4.35
CA VAL A 172 -5.53 8.54 5.33
C VAL A 172 -4.08 8.04 5.41
N PRO A 173 -3.53 7.83 6.60
CA PRO A 173 -2.11 7.46 6.74
C PRO A 173 -1.85 5.97 6.42
N GLY A 174 -2.16 5.55 5.21
CA GLY A 174 -1.98 4.17 4.73
C GLY A 174 -2.93 3.16 5.39
N ALA A 175 -2.47 1.92 5.50
CA ALA A 175 -3.27 0.82 6.05
C ALA A 175 -3.52 0.89 7.57
N GLY A 176 -2.71 1.65 8.28
CA GLY A 176 -2.64 1.61 9.73
C GLY A 176 -2.04 0.31 10.27
N VAL A 177 -1.29 0.40 11.33
CA VAL A 177 -0.68 -0.75 12.01
C VAL A 177 -0.99 -0.68 13.50
N ASP A 178 -1.27 -1.83 14.12
CA ASP A 178 -1.48 -1.90 15.55
C ASP A 178 -0.12 -1.79 16.27
N PRO A 179 0.07 -0.79 17.15
CA PRO A 179 1.31 -0.62 17.89
C PRO A 179 1.59 -1.78 18.87
N THR A 180 0.61 -2.61 19.19
CA THR A 180 0.79 -3.78 20.07
C THR A 180 1.40 -4.96 19.35
N ASP A 181 1.12 -5.11 18.04
CA ASP A 181 1.66 -6.18 17.20
C ASP A 181 3.12 -5.91 16.80
N PHE A 182 3.49 -4.63 16.70
CA PHE A 182 4.81 -4.18 16.23
C PHE A 182 5.50 -3.33 17.30
N GLN A 183 6.22 -4.00 18.20
CA GLN A 183 6.93 -3.38 19.30
C GLN A 183 8.40 -3.13 18.95
N PRO A 184 8.99 -2.01 19.41
CA PRO A 184 10.42 -1.79 19.32
C PRO A 184 11.21 -2.90 20.04
N ALA A 185 12.36 -3.23 19.48
CA ALA A 185 13.30 -4.14 20.10
C ALA A 185 14.72 -3.58 19.94
N PRO A 186 15.66 -3.91 20.86
CA PRO A 186 17.06 -3.59 20.69
C PRO A 186 17.58 -4.07 19.34
N GLU A 187 18.59 -3.39 18.80
CA GLU A 187 19.26 -3.89 17.60
C GLU A 187 19.92 -5.25 17.86
N PRO A 188 19.92 -6.15 16.87
CA PRO A 188 20.70 -7.38 16.95
C PRO A 188 22.21 -7.09 17.07
N PRO A 189 23.02 -8.09 17.47
CA PRO A 189 24.48 -7.95 17.46
C PRO A 189 25.04 -7.63 16.07
N THR A 190 26.06 -6.78 16.01
CA THR A 190 26.81 -6.42 14.79
C THR A 190 28.28 -6.81 14.93
N PRO A 191 29.01 -7.12 13.87
CA PRO A 191 28.55 -7.36 12.49
C PRO A 191 27.88 -8.73 12.28
N PRO A 192 27.12 -8.93 11.22
CA PRO A 192 26.81 -7.99 10.13
C PRO A 192 25.64 -7.06 10.47
N VAL A 193 25.59 -5.90 9.80
CA VAL A 193 24.38 -5.05 9.81
C VAL A 193 23.36 -5.63 8.83
N LYS A 194 22.20 -6.06 9.34
CA LYS A 194 21.13 -6.68 8.55
C LYS A 194 20.20 -5.64 7.97
N VAL A 195 20.02 -5.70 6.66
CA VAL A 195 19.06 -4.88 5.90
C VAL A 195 17.91 -5.79 5.45
N ALA A 196 16.66 -5.46 5.74
CA ALA A 196 15.54 -6.25 5.27
C ALA A 196 14.66 -5.50 4.26
N VAL A 197 14.19 -6.24 3.26
CA VAL A 197 13.13 -5.85 2.33
C VAL A 197 11.96 -6.81 2.55
N VAL A 198 10.80 -6.27 2.94
CA VAL A 198 9.56 -7.03 3.06
C VAL A 198 8.59 -6.53 2.01
N ALA A 199 8.42 -7.31 0.94
CA ALA A 199 7.58 -6.93 -0.19
C ALA A 199 7.24 -8.15 -1.06
N ARG A 200 6.24 -8.02 -1.93
CA ARG A 200 6.12 -8.95 -3.08
C ARG A 200 7.39 -8.83 -3.94
N MET A 201 7.91 -9.94 -4.40
CA MET A 201 9.11 -9.98 -5.24
C MET A 201 8.78 -9.58 -6.67
N ILE A 202 8.53 -8.30 -6.88
CA ILE A 202 8.23 -7.69 -8.19
C ILE A 202 9.17 -6.54 -8.47
N ALA A 203 9.58 -6.36 -9.72
CA ALA A 203 10.53 -5.32 -10.11
C ALA A 203 10.18 -3.90 -9.62
N PRO A 204 8.90 -3.44 -9.66
CA PRO A 204 8.55 -2.12 -9.16
C PRO A 204 8.83 -1.87 -7.68
N LYS A 205 9.03 -2.90 -6.89
CA LYS A 205 9.43 -2.78 -5.48
C LYS A 205 10.93 -2.53 -5.29
N GLY A 206 11.70 -2.46 -6.39
CA GLY A 206 13.12 -2.13 -6.36
C GLY A 206 13.99 -3.27 -5.82
N ILE A 207 13.60 -4.53 -6.06
CA ILE A 207 14.35 -5.69 -5.54
C ILE A 207 15.75 -5.77 -6.18
N ALA A 208 15.86 -5.59 -7.51
CA ALA A 208 17.13 -5.58 -8.20
C ALA A 208 18.02 -4.40 -7.77
N GLU A 209 17.40 -3.24 -7.56
CA GLU A 209 18.06 -2.02 -7.05
C GLU A 209 18.59 -2.26 -5.61
N ALA A 210 17.83 -2.95 -4.77
CA ALA A 210 18.24 -3.29 -3.41
C ALA A 210 19.45 -4.24 -3.42
N VAL A 211 19.42 -5.27 -4.26
CA VAL A 211 20.54 -6.18 -4.45
C VAL A 211 21.79 -5.42 -4.95
N ALA A 212 21.63 -4.56 -5.95
CA ALA A 212 22.74 -3.77 -6.51
C ALA A 212 23.33 -2.80 -5.47
N ALA A 213 22.47 -2.15 -4.66
CA ALA A 213 22.88 -1.24 -3.60
C ALA A 213 23.72 -1.97 -2.53
N VAL A 214 23.28 -3.15 -2.07
CA VAL A 214 24.03 -3.91 -1.06
C VAL A 214 25.34 -4.46 -1.61
N ARG A 215 25.39 -4.97 -2.85
CA ARG A 215 26.65 -5.36 -3.51
C ARG A 215 27.66 -4.22 -3.47
N ARG A 216 27.22 -3.03 -3.85
CA ARG A 216 28.08 -1.85 -3.91
C ARG A 216 28.51 -1.38 -2.54
N ALA A 217 27.61 -1.34 -1.56
CA ALA A 217 27.96 -0.99 -0.18
C ALA A 217 28.97 -1.98 0.41
N ARG A 218 28.84 -3.27 0.14
CA ARG A 218 29.83 -4.29 0.54
C ARG A 218 31.18 -4.11 -0.14
N ALA A 219 31.18 -3.75 -1.42
CA ALA A 219 32.43 -3.43 -2.14
C ALA A 219 33.15 -2.21 -1.55
N LEU A 220 32.42 -1.29 -0.88
CA LEU A 220 32.95 -0.16 -0.10
C LEU A 220 33.33 -0.54 1.34
N GLY A 221 33.36 -1.85 1.65
CA GLY A 221 33.80 -2.40 2.93
C GLY A 221 32.73 -2.40 4.03
N ALA A 222 31.45 -2.15 3.73
CA ALA A 222 30.39 -2.22 4.72
C ALA A 222 29.98 -3.70 4.97
N PRO A 223 30.02 -4.19 6.24
CA PRO A 223 29.64 -5.57 6.59
C PRO A 223 28.10 -5.71 6.64
N LEU A 224 27.46 -5.69 5.48
CA LEU A 224 26.00 -5.75 5.31
C LEU A 224 25.52 -7.13 4.88
N GLU A 225 24.33 -7.51 5.35
CA GLU A 225 23.53 -8.61 4.80
C GLU A 225 22.16 -8.11 4.37
N LEU A 226 21.72 -8.48 3.16
CA LEU A 226 20.39 -8.23 2.62
C LEU A 226 19.51 -9.45 2.80
N HIS A 227 18.39 -9.28 3.50
CA HIS A 227 17.37 -10.28 3.68
C HIS A 227 16.13 -9.90 2.89
N LEU A 228 15.73 -10.69 1.90
CA LEU A 228 14.55 -10.48 1.07
C LEU A 228 13.41 -11.38 1.55
N TYR A 229 12.34 -10.77 2.06
CA TYR A 229 11.15 -11.48 2.52
C TYR A 229 9.98 -11.24 1.58
N GLY A 230 9.45 -12.30 1.00
CA GLY A 230 8.30 -12.28 0.10
C GLY A 230 8.40 -13.32 -0.99
N ALA A 231 7.28 -13.51 -1.68
CA ALA A 231 7.17 -14.45 -2.80
C ALA A 231 7.05 -13.72 -4.14
N PRO A 232 7.45 -14.36 -5.25
CA PRO A 232 7.05 -13.96 -6.58
C PRO A 232 5.52 -13.85 -6.70
N ASP A 233 5.05 -12.89 -7.50
CA ASP A 233 3.63 -12.72 -7.79
C ASP A 233 3.35 -13.19 -9.21
N SER A 234 2.93 -14.44 -9.37
CA SER A 234 2.64 -15.04 -10.67
C SER A 234 1.57 -14.27 -11.47
N SER A 235 0.77 -13.43 -10.80
CA SER A 235 -0.23 -12.58 -11.46
C SER A 235 0.37 -11.29 -12.03
N ASN A 236 1.63 -10.97 -11.72
CA ASN A 236 2.31 -9.76 -12.16
C ASN A 236 3.35 -10.08 -13.23
N ARG A 237 3.26 -9.46 -14.40
CA ARG A 237 4.23 -9.64 -15.49
C ARG A 237 5.65 -9.17 -15.15
N ARG A 238 5.82 -8.36 -14.12
CA ARG A 238 7.09 -7.84 -13.62
C ARG A 238 7.54 -8.55 -12.34
N SER A 239 7.05 -9.77 -12.11
CA SER A 239 7.52 -10.60 -11.00
C SER A 239 8.96 -11.03 -11.22
N CYS A 240 9.77 -10.93 -10.17
CA CYS A 240 11.05 -11.62 -10.15
C CYS A 240 10.77 -13.13 -10.16
N SER A 241 11.54 -13.88 -10.91
CA SER A 241 11.44 -15.33 -10.90
C SER A 241 12.15 -15.93 -9.68
N GLU A 242 11.71 -17.11 -9.24
CA GLU A 242 12.45 -17.83 -8.19
C GLU A 242 13.89 -18.12 -8.58
N ALA A 243 14.16 -18.34 -9.87
CA ALA A 243 15.50 -18.59 -10.36
C ALA A 243 16.43 -17.37 -10.15
N GLU A 244 15.94 -16.15 -10.42
CA GLU A 244 16.66 -14.91 -10.14
C GLU A 244 16.91 -14.72 -8.64
N LEU A 245 15.89 -14.94 -7.81
CA LEU A 245 16.01 -14.79 -6.35
C LEU A 245 17.02 -15.80 -5.77
N ARG A 246 16.98 -17.05 -6.24
CA ARG A 246 17.96 -18.08 -5.85
C ARG A 246 19.35 -17.77 -6.40
N GLN A 247 19.46 -17.19 -7.58
CA GLN A 247 20.75 -16.76 -8.15
C GLN A 247 21.37 -15.65 -7.28
N TRP A 248 20.61 -14.63 -6.90
CA TRP A 248 21.10 -13.58 -5.98
C TRP A 248 21.50 -14.15 -4.61
N SER A 249 20.77 -15.15 -4.10
CA SER A 249 21.10 -15.78 -2.81
C SER A 249 22.36 -16.66 -2.83
N ARG A 250 22.97 -16.89 -3.99
CA ARG A 250 24.31 -17.51 -4.08
C ARG A 250 25.44 -16.52 -3.81
N GLU A 251 25.12 -15.24 -3.83
CA GLU A 251 26.09 -14.18 -3.59
C GLU A 251 26.28 -13.93 -2.09
N PRO A 252 27.50 -13.71 -1.64
CA PRO A 252 27.76 -13.46 -0.23
C PRO A 252 26.98 -12.24 0.29
N GLY A 253 26.24 -12.45 1.38
CA GLY A 253 25.48 -11.38 2.05
C GLY A 253 24.15 -11.02 1.38
N ILE A 254 23.62 -11.86 0.47
CA ILE A 254 22.25 -11.73 -0.07
C ILE A 254 21.49 -13.02 0.21
N ILE A 255 20.34 -12.91 0.87
CA ILE A 255 19.56 -14.05 1.33
C ILE A 255 18.10 -13.84 0.98
N TRP A 256 17.54 -14.68 0.14
CA TRP A 256 16.08 -14.72 -0.05
C TRP A 256 15.48 -15.71 0.93
N GLN A 257 14.68 -15.19 1.85
CA GLN A 257 14.04 -15.95 2.94
C GLN A 257 12.68 -16.56 2.55
N GLY A 258 12.14 -16.17 1.38
CA GLY A 258 10.78 -16.53 1.01
C GLY A 258 9.70 -15.70 1.76
N PRO A 259 8.43 -16.09 1.65
CA PRO A 259 7.33 -15.43 2.37
C PRO A 259 7.40 -15.72 3.87
N THR A 260 6.91 -14.78 4.67
CA THR A 260 6.78 -14.93 6.13
C THR A 260 5.41 -14.46 6.60
N SER A 261 4.91 -15.11 7.65
CA SER A 261 3.72 -14.68 8.39
C SER A 261 4.07 -13.85 9.62
N ASP A 262 5.33 -13.87 10.09
CA ASP A 262 5.80 -13.12 11.26
C ASP A 262 6.70 -11.95 10.83
N VAL A 263 6.07 -10.91 10.29
CA VAL A 263 6.77 -9.69 9.86
C VAL A 263 7.32 -8.91 11.06
N ALA A 264 6.67 -8.98 12.21
CA ALA A 264 7.15 -8.32 13.42
C ALA A 264 8.50 -8.90 13.86
N ARG A 265 8.70 -10.22 13.76
CA ARG A 265 9.99 -10.86 14.00
C ARG A 265 11.05 -10.37 13.02
N VAL A 266 10.72 -10.23 11.74
CA VAL A 266 11.67 -9.71 10.74
C VAL A 266 12.21 -8.36 11.19
N TRP A 267 11.34 -7.45 11.57
CA TRP A 267 11.78 -6.12 11.98
C TRP A 267 12.56 -6.12 13.31
N ARG A 268 12.21 -7.01 14.24
CA ARG A 268 13.01 -7.18 15.48
C ARG A 268 14.44 -7.66 15.22
N GLU A 269 14.61 -8.53 14.22
CA GLU A 269 15.91 -9.12 13.85
C GLU A 269 16.70 -8.32 12.80
N THR A 270 16.24 -7.12 12.45
CA THR A 270 16.79 -6.26 11.38
C THR A 270 17.32 -4.97 11.96
N HIS A 271 18.34 -4.39 11.34
CA HIS A 271 18.90 -3.07 11.70
C HIS A 271 18.32 -1.94 10.85
N ILE A 272 18.13 -2.18 9.54
CA ILE A 272 17.72 -1.19 8.55
C ILE A 272 16.58 -1.76 7.71
N ALA A 273 15.46 -1.07 7.67
CA ALA A 273 14.39 -1.37 6.72
C ALA A 273 14.69 -0.70 5.37
N MET A 274 14.53 -1.44 4.28
CA MET A 274 14.74 -0.89 2.94
C MET A 274 13.59 -1.22 2.01
N LEU A 275 13.18 -0.23 1.20
CA LEU A 275 12.24 -0.43 0.09
C LEU A 275 12.54 0.60 -0.99
N LEU A 276 13.14 0.17 -2.08
CA LEU A 276 13.55 1.07 -3.19
C LEU A 276 12.49 1.10 -4.30
N THR A 277 11.22 1.21 -3.90
CA THR A 277 10.11 1.24 -4.86
C THR A 277 10.20 2.45 -5.79
N TRP A 278 9.99 2.23 -7.07
CA TRP A 278 9.79 3.31 -8.06
C TRP A 278 8.35 3.38 -8.57
N TYR A 279 7.47 2.67 -7.89
CA TYR A 279 6.05 2.59 -8.15
C TYR A 279 5.31 3.68 -7.35
N ARG A 280 4.27 4.28 -7.91
CA ARG A 280 3.40 5.18 -7.16
C ARG A 280 2.46 4.37 -6.30
N GLU A 281 2.80 4.24 -5.05
CA GLU A 281 2.03 3.50 -4.06
C GLU A 281 1.24 4.46 -3.16
N GLY A 282 0.32 3.92 -2.36
CA GLY A 282 -0.05 4.52 -1.09
C GLY A 282 1.15 4.50 -0.13
N VAL A 283 0.93 4.63 1.16
CA VAL A 283 2.03 4.46 2.12
C VAL A 283 2.37 2.96 2.24
N PRO A 284 3.63 2.54 1.95
CA PRO A 284 3.98 1.12 1.99
C PRO A 284 3.82 0.55 3.40
N ARG A 285 2.94 -0.45 3.58
CA ARG A 285 2.65 -1.04 4.88
C ARG A 285 3.90 -1.58 5.57
N SER A 286 4.79 -2.25 4.83
CA SER A 286 6.02 -2.80 5.40
C SER A 286 6.94 -1.73 6.00
N LEU A 287 6.94 -0.51 5.45
CA LEU A 287 7.68 0.61 6.04
C LEU A 287 6.98 1.17 7.29
N ILE A 288 5.63 1.17 7.33
CA ILE A 288 4.89 1.54 8.55
C ILE A 288 5.21 0.53 9.67
N GLU A 289 5.24 -0.76 9.37
CA GLU A 289 5.59 -1.83 10.30
C GLU A 289 7.03 -1.70 10.82
N ALA A 290 7.97 -1.38 9.93
CA ALA A 290 9.36 -1.10 10.29
C ALA A 290 9.50 0.12 11.21
N ALA A 291 8.81 1.22 10.88
CA ALA A 291 8.75 2.41 11.71
C ALA A 291 8.13 2.11 13.09
N ALA A 292 7.08 1.29 13.12
CA ALA A 292 6.47 0.80 14.36
C ALA A 292 7.46 0.04 15.24
N CYS A 293 8.37 -0.74 14.65
CA CYS A 293 9.45 -1.43 15.36
C CYS A 293 10.68 -0.55 15.65
N GLY A 294 10.62 0.74 15.33
CA GLY A 294 11.74 1.67 15.58
C GLY A 294 12.96 1.41 14.69
N ARG A 295 12.76 0.96 13.45
CA ARG A 295 13.86 0.75 12.50
C ARG A 295 14.06 1.96 11.60
N PRO A 296 15.32 2.42 11.40
CA PRO A 296 15.64 3.43 10.41
C PRO A 296 15.32 2.93 9.02
N ILE A 297 14.90 3.82 8.13
CA ILE A 297 14.37 3.45 6.81
C ILE A 297 15.24 4.03 5.70
N VAL A 298 15.62 3.20 4.72
CA VAL A 298 16.15 3.65 3.44
C VAL A 298 15.09 3.41 2.37
N THR A 299 14.58 4.47 1.77
CA THR A 299 13.55 4.35 0.76
C THR A 299 13.69 5.42 -0.32
N THR A 300 12.88 5.32 -1.37
CA THR A 300 12.92 6.26 -2.48
C THR A 300 12.09 7.52 -2.21
N ASP A 301 12.51 8.64 -2.80
CA ASP A 301 11.72 9.86 -2.86
C ASP A 301 10.55 9.68 -3.86
N ALA A 302 9.58 8.87 -3.47
CA ALA A 302 8.40 8.53 -4.24
C ALA A 302 7.13 8.79 -3.39
N PRO A 303 5.97 9.08 -4.03
CA PRO A 303 4.69 9.20 -3.32
C PRO A 303 4.43 8.01 -2.41
N GLY A 304 3.90 8.27 -1.23
CA GLY A 304 3.71 7.30 -0.16
C GLY A 304 4.96 7.04 0.68
N CYS A 305 6.13 6.90 0.07
CA CYS A 305 7.38 6.75 0.83
C CYS A 305 7.76 8.04 1.55
N ARG A 306 7.75 9.18 0.84
CA ARG A 306 8.04 10.52 1.42
C ARG A 306 6.97 10.99 2.40
N ASP A 307 5.77 10.44 2.34
CA ASP A 307 4.72 10.76 3.32
C ASP A 307 5.01 10.13 4.69
N LEU A 308 5.69 8.98 4.71
CA LEU A 308 6.15 8.33 5.94
C LEU A 308 7.53 8.83 6.39
N VAL A 309 8.49 8.93 5.46
CA VAL A 309 9.89 9.23 5.76
C VAL A 309 10.25 10.64 5.30
N ARG A 310 10.67 11.48 6.22
CA ARG A 310 11.35 12.75 5.93
C ARG A 310 12.84 12.48 5.89
N ASP A 311 13.50 12.97 4.83
CA ASP A 311 14.94 12.75 4.68
C ASP A 311 15.72 13.23 5.91
N ARG A 312 16.68 12.41 6.36
CA ARG A 312 17.55 12.64 7.53
C ARG A 312 16.82 12.79 8.87
N SER A 313 15.56 12.38 8.95
CA SER A 313 14.76 12.35 10.18
C SER A 313 14.40 10.91 10.58
N GLU A 314 13.53 10.26 9.85
CA GLU A 314 13.14 8.86 10.06
C GLU A 314 14.03 7.87 9.29
N GLY A 315 14.88 8.39 8.41
CA GLY A 315 15.72 7.59 7.53
C GLY A 315 16.33 8.45 6.43
N LEU A 316 16.68 7.79 5.32
CA LEU A 316 17.28 8.42 4.16
C LEU A 316 16.41 8.20 2.92
N LEU A 317 16.11 9.30 2.21
CA LEU A 317 15.45 9.27 0.92
C LEU A 317 16.48 9.28 -0.21
N VAL A 318 16.30 8.39 -1.18
CA VAL A 318 17.17 8.30 -2.34
C VAL A 318 16.33 8.46 -3.63
N PRO A 319 16.91 8.92 -4.74
CA PRO A 319 16.19 8.96 -6.01
C PRO A 319 15.71 7.56 -6.43
N PRO A 320 14.53 7.42 -7.02
CA PRO A 320 14.07 6.16 -7.58
C PRO A 320 15.07 5.61 -8.61
N ARG A 321 15.33 4.29 -8.58
CA ARG A 321 16.26 3.57 -9.47
C ARG A 321 17.74 3.97 -9.33
N ASP A 322 18.12 4.68 -8.29
CA ASP A 322 19.51 5.03 -7.99
C ASP A 322 20.09 4.11 -6.90
N SER A 323 20.60 2.97 -7.33
CA SER A 323 21.29 2.02 -6.43
C SER A 323 22.60 2.54 -5.84
N GLU A 324 23.24 3.55 -6.49
CA GLU A 324 24.42 4.23 -5.98
C GLU A 324 24.09 5.07 -4.76
N ALA A 325 23.05 5.91 -4.85
CA ALA A 325 22.60 6.72 -3.73
C ALA A 325 22.15 5.81 -2.57
N ALA A 326 21.44 4.71 -2.88
CA ALA A 326 21.04 3.73 -1.89
C ALA A 326 22.25 3.04 -1.22
N ALA A 327 23.29 2.71 -1.98
CA ALA A 327 24.53 2.15 -1.42
C ALA A 327 25.21 3.12 -0.46
N ARG A 328 25.32 4.42 -0.81
CA ARG A 328 25.88 5.43 0.09
C ARG A 328 25.09 5.56 1.37
N ALA A 329 23.75 5.58 1.28
CA ALA A 329 22.86 5.61 2.43
C ALA A 329 23.05 4.40 3.36
N LEU A 330 23.19 3.20 2.77
CA LEU A 330 23.46 1.97 3.52
C LEU A 330 24.83 2.00 4.19
N VAL A 331 25.89 2.52 3.52
CA VAL A 331 27.23 2.67 4.12
C VAL A 331 27.19 3.64 5.30
N GLU A 332 26.50 4.78 5.17
CA GLU A 332 26.32 5.77 6.24
C GLU A 332 25.68 5.10 7.46
N LEU A 333 24.53 4.46 7.29
CA LEU A 333 23.83 3.80 8.39
C LEU A 333 24.56 2.56 8.92
N CYS A 334 25.35 1.88 8.11
CA CYS A 334 26.14 0.73 8.56
C CYS A 334 27.23 1.15 9.55
N ARG A 335 27.86 2.31 9.31
CA ARG A 335 28.98 2.81 10.09
C ARG A 335 28.58 3.57 11.36
N ASP A 336 27.37 4.08 11.43
CA ASP A 336 26.88 4.94 12.51
C ASP A 336 25.67 4.32 13.22
N ALA A 337 25.95 3.65 14.35
CA ALA A 337 24.92 3.04 15.20
C ALA A 337 24.03 4.10 15.88
N ASP A 338 24.62 5.23 16.28
CA ASP A 338 23.87 6.32 16.92
C ASP A 338 22.90 6.97 15.94
N LEU A 339 23.31 7.10 14.67
CA LEU A 339 22.42 7.59 13.62
C LEU A 339 21.25 6.63 13.38
N ARG A 340 21.52 5.31 13.36
CA ARG A 340 20.45 4.31 13.27
C ARG A 340 19.47 4.42 14.43
N ALA A 341 19.98 4.54 15.65
CA ALA A 341 19.16 4.68 16.85
C ALA A 341 18.29 5.95 16.81
N ARG A 342 18.87 7.10 16.42
CA ARG A 342 18.13 8.37 16.31
C ARG A 342 17.02 8.28 15.25
N PHE A 343 17.34 7.78 14.06
CA PHE A 343 16.34 7.64 12.98
C PHE A 343 15.25 6.63 13.34
N GLY A 344 15.61 5.51 13.98
CA GLY A 344 14.65 4.53 14.47
C GLY A 344 13.70 5.09 15.52
N ALA A 345 14.21 5.86 16.47
CA ALA A 345 13.39 6.55 17.48
C ALA A 345 12.43 7.57 16.81
N ALA A 346 12.92 8.35 15.86
CA ALA A 346 12.10 9.31 15.12
C ALA A 346 11.03 8.61 14.27
N ALA A 347 11.37 7.46 13.61
CA ALA A 347 10.43 6.66 12.85
C ALA A 347 9.30 6.12 13.76
N ARG A 348 9.63 5.60 14.94
CA ARG A 348 8.63 5.16 15.93
C ARG A 348 7.75 6.31 16.41
N ALA A 349 8.32 7.44 16.72
CA ALA A 349 7.54 8.61 17.15
C ALA A 349 6.55 9.06 16.09
N ARG A 350 7.00 9.14 14.81
CA ARG A 350 6.15 9.50 13.68
C ARG A 350 5.06 8.45 13.41
N PHE A 351 5.38 7.16 13.55
CA PHE A 351 4.40 6.08 13.47
C PHE A 351 3.29 6.26 14.51
N LEU A 352 3.65 6.48 15.79
CA LEU A 352 2.68 6.65 16.88
C LEU A 352 1.80 7.90 16.69
N ASP A 353 2.37 8.98 16.15
CA ASP A 353 1.65 10.22 15.88
C ASP A 353 0.62 10.06 14.74
N ARG A 354 0.93 9.31 13.67
CA ARG A 354 0.13 9.38 12.44
C ARG A 354 -0.30 8.07 11.82
N PHE A 355 0.43 6.96 12.00
CA PHE A 355 0.27 5.75 11.17
C PHE A 355 -0.30 4.55 11.91
N THR A 356 -0.86 4.77 13.10
CA THR A 356 -1.53 3.72 13.87
C THR A 356 -2.89 3.35 13.26
N GLU A 357 -3.38 2.13 13.55
CA GLU A 357 -4.74 1.73 13.21
C GLU A 357 -5.78 2.74 13.75
N GLN A 358 -5.56 3.27 14.95
CA GLN A 358 -6.44 4.27 15.56
C GLN A 358 -6.52 5.56 14.74
N ALA A 359 -5.40 6.05 14.21
CA ALA A 359 -5.38 7.25 13.36
C ALA A 359 -6.16 7.02 12.05
N VAL A 360 -6.00 5.85 11.42
CA VAL A 360 -6.77 5.47 10.23
C VAL A 360 -8.25 5.40 10.55
N ARG A 361 -8.63 4.74 11.65
CA ARG A 361 -10.03 4.62 12.09
C ARG A 361 -10.68 5.98 12.34
N ALA A 362 -9.97 6.90 12.97
CA ALA A 362 -10.46 8.26 13.22
C ALA A 362 -10.71 9.03 11.92
N ALA A 363 -9.77 8.98 10.96
CA ALA A 363 -9.90 9.62 9.66
C ALA A 363 -11.10 9.07 8.87
N VAL A 364 -11.24 7.75 8.82
CA VAL A 364 -12.33 7.08 8.11
C VAL A 364 -13.69 7.31 8.78
N ALA A 365 -13.74 7.32 10.11
CA ALA A 365 -14.97 7.62 10.86
C ALA A 365 -15.52 9.00 10.50
N SER A 366 -14.65 10.01 10.38
CA SER A 366 -15.05 11.38 9.98
C SER A 366 -15.64 11.41 8.56
N VAL A 367 -15.11 10.59 7.65
CA VAL A 367 -15.63 10.49 6.27
C VAL A 367 -17.02 9.87 6.25
N TYR A 368 -17.26 8.79 7.02
CA TYR A 368 -18.57 8.15 7.05
C TYR A 368 -19.60 9.00 7.79
N ALA A 369 -19.24 9.69 8.87
CA ALA A 369 -20.11 10.61 9.59
C ALA A 369 -20.53 11.82 8.72
N GLY A 370 -19.72 12.20 7.74
CA GLY A 370 -20.04 13.25 6.78
C GLY A 370 -21.16 12.91 5.79
N PHE A 371 -21.65 11.66 5.79
CA PHE A 371 -22.87 11.27 5.09
C PHE A 371 -24.05 11.29 6.06
N HIS A 372 -24.90 12.27 5.94
CA HIS A 372 -26.14 12.32 6.72
C HIS A 372 -27.09 11.21 6.25
N LEU A 373 -27.20 10.11 7.02
CA LEU A 373 -28.02 8.92 6.77
C LEU A 373 -29.19 8.85 7.74
#